data_233e1ed5f81b72076edec240c7f7bb97
#
_entry.id   233e1ed5f81b72076edec240c7f7bb97
#
_cell.length_a   1.000
_cell.length_b   1.000
_cell.length_c   1.000
_cell.angle_alpha   90.00
_cell.angle_beta   90.00
_cell.angle_gamma   90.00
#
_symmetry.space_group_name_H-M   'P 1'
#
loop_
_entity.id
_entity.type
_entity.pdbx_description
1 polymer ?
#
loop_
_entity_poly.entity_id
_entity_poly.type
_entity_poly.pdbx_seq_one_letter_code
_entity_poly.pdbx_strand_id
1 'polypeptide(L)'
;YKRQVLYISGEESKVQIKMRADRLGAFSEHMLLLCETNLDIISEVIRKSKPEVVIIDSIQTMYNENVSAAPGSVSQVRESTGILLQLAKGLGISIFIVGHVTKEGTVAGPRVLEHMVDTVLYFEGDRHASYRILRGVKNRFGSTNEIGVFEMRETGLAEVKNPSEYMLNGRPENASGSVVACTMEGTRPLLIELQALVCHSNFGIPRRQTTGTDFNRVN
;
A
#
# COMPACT_ATOMS: atom_id res chain seq x y z
N TYR A 1 -4.19 8.26 -24.49
CA TYR A 1 -3.96 9.56 -23.83
C TYR A 1 -2.59 9.52 -23.16
N LYS A 2 -1.66 10.40 -23.60
CA LYS A 2 -0.34 10.54 -22.99
C LYS A 2 -0.44 11.52 -21.83
N ARG A 3 -0.66 11.03 -20.62
CA ARG A 3 -0.75 11.87 -19.43
C ARG A 3 0.63 12.17 -18.87
N GLN A 4 0.88 13.44 -18.55
CA GLN A 4 2.12 13.85 -17.89
C GLN A 4 2.03 13.52 -16.39
N VAL A 5 3.04 12.80 -15.89
CA VAL A 5 3.18 12.43 -14.48
C VAL A 5 4.38 13.15 -13.88
N LEU A 6 4.19 13.80 -12.74
CA LEU A 6 5.29 14.38 -11.96
C LEU A 6 5.49 13.53 -10.69
N TYR A 7 6.63 12.84 -10.64
CA TYR A 7 7.05 12.08 -9.44
C TYR A 7 7.97 12.95 -8.60
N ILE A 8 7.61 13.15 -7.33
CA ILE A 8 8.32 13.98 -6.38
C ILE A 8 8.83 13.07 -5.26
N SER A 9 10.16 12.99 -5.13
CA SER A 9 10.82 12.19 -4.11
C SER A 9 11.48 13.07 -3.07
N GLY A 10 11.15 12.82 -1.81
CA GLY A 10 11.83 13.43 -0.66
C GLY A 10 12.82 12.49 0.03
N GLU A 11 12.86 11.22 -0.34
CA GLU A 11 13.71 10.22 0.33
C GLU A 11 14.90 9.79 -0.52
N GLU A 12 14.71 9.69 -1.83
CA GLU A 12 15.70 9.14 -2.74
C GLU A 12 16.28 10.20 -3.68
N SER A 13 17.57 10.07 -3.94
CA SER A 13 18.24 10.89 -4.94
C SER A 13 17.86 10.46 -6.37
N LYS A 14 18.06 11.36 -7.34
CA LYS A 14 17.83 11.07 -8.77
C LYS A 14 18.56 9.82 -9.26
N VAL A 15 19.78 9.58 -8.74
CA VAL A 15 20.60 8.41 -9.11
C VAL A 15 19.97 7.11 -8.60
N GLN A 16 19.53 7.08 -7.34
CA GLN A 16 18.86 5.92 -6.76
C GLN A 16 17.55 5.59 -7.47
N ILE A 17 16.74 6.61 -7.76
CA ILE A 17 15.50 6.43 -8.51
C ILE A 17 15.79 5.91 -9.91
N LYS A 18 16.83 6.42 -10.60
CA LYS A 18 17.23 5.92 -11.91
C LYS A 18 17.64 4.46 -11.86
N MET A 19 18.48 4.05 -10.91
CA MET A 19 18.89 2.65 -10.74
C MET A 19 17.68 1.71 -10.54
N ARG A 20 16.68 2.16 -9.76
CA ARG A 20 15.44 1.41 -9.58
C ARG A 20 14.63 1.36 -10.87
N ALA A 21 14.55 2.48 -11.56
CA ALA A 21 13.86 2.62 -12.83
C ALA A 21 14.42 1.67 -13.89
N ASP A 22 15.74 1.64 -14.06
CA ASP A 22 16.43 0.79 -15.03
C ASP A 22 16.14 -0.71 -14.80
N ARG A 23 15.94 -1.10 -13.52
CA ARG A 23 15.56 -2.48 -13.16
C ARG A 23 14.10 -2.81 -13.51
N LEU A 24 13.19 -1.83 -13.41
CA LEU A 24 11.76 -1.99 -13.68
C LEU A 24 11.42 -1.93 -15.18
N GLY A 25 12.35 -1.49 -16.02
CA GLY A 25 12.19 -1.37 -17.47
C GLY A 25 12.08 0.08 -17.94
N ALA A 26 11.65 0.29 -19.18
CA ALA A 26 11.59 1.60 -19.79
C ALA A 26 10.50 2.50 -19.17
N PHE A 27 10.89 3.71 -18.78
CA PHE A 27 9.95 4.75 -18.34
C PHE A 27 9.47 5.60 -19.51
N SER A 28 8.25 6.10 -19.37
CA SER A 28 7.70 7.02 -20.35
C SER A 28 8.43 8.38 -20.31
N GLU A 29 8.69 8.96 -21.45
CA GLU A 29 9.18 10.35 -21.60
C GLU A 29 8.24 11.40 -20.95
N HIS A 30 7.00 11.02 -20.65
CA HIS A 30 6.01 11.85 -19.97
C HIS A 30 6.11 11.83 -18.46
N MET A 31 7.07 11.10 -17.90
CA MET A 31 7.35 11.07 -16.47
C MET A 31 8.46 12.07 -16.14
N LEU A 32 8.10 13.10 -15.38
CA LEU A 32 9.02 14.09 -14.82
C LEU A 32 9.41 13.69 -13.40
N LEU A 33 10.67 13.93 -13.05
CA LEU A 33 11.22 13.63 -11.72
C LEU A 33 11.69 14.92 -11.04
N LEU A 34 11.24 15.14 -9.82
CA LEU A 34 11.69 16.21 -8.93
C LEU A 34 12.16 15.60 -7.60
N CYS A 35 13.39 15.89 -7.17
CA CYS A 35 13.86 15.56 -5.82
C CYS A 35 13.84 16.86 -5.00
N GLU A 36 12.79 17.03 -4.19
CA GLU A 36 12.52 18.21 -3.39
C GLU A 36 11.59 17.86 -2.21
N THR A 37 11.74 18.58 -1.11
CA THR A 37 10.95 18.39 0.12
C THR A 37 10.21 19.66 0.56
N ASN A 38 10.62 20.82 0.08
CA ASN A 38 9.96 22.10 0.37
C ASN A 38 8.67 22.24 -0.43
N LEU A 39 7.54 22.36 0.24
CA LEU A 39 6.21 22.43 -0.39
C LEU A 39 5.96 23.72 -1.18
N ASP A 40 6.62 24.82 -0.86
CA ASP A 40 6.46 26.04 -1.62
C ASP A 40 7.08 25.89 -3.00
N ILE A 41 8.29 25.31 -3.08
CA ILE A 41 8.97 24.97 -4.34
C ILE A 41 8.16 23.95 -5.13
N ILE A 42 7.71 22.88 -4.47
CA ILE A 42 6.88 21.84 -5.07
C ILE A 42 5.61 22.43 -5.67
N SER A 43 4.92 23.31 -4.92
CA SER A 43 3.69 23.95 -5.35
C SER A 43 3.92 24.84 -6.58
N GLU A 44 5.04 25.56 -6.63
CA GLU A 44 5.42 26.37 -7.78
C GLU A 44 5.67 25.52 -9.03
N VAL A 45 6.42 24.42 -8.88
CA VAL A 45 6.70 23.48 -9.98
C VAL A 45 5.39 22.86 -10.51
N ILE A 46 4.49 22.41 -9.62
CA ILE A 46 3.18 21.86 -10.03
C ILE A 46 2.37 22.90 -10.81
N ARG A 47 2.30 24.16 -10.35
CA ARG A 47 1.56 25.24 -11.01
C ARG A 47 2.14 25.59 -12.39
N LYS A 48 3.47 25.53 -12.53
CA LYS A 48 4.16 25.83 -13.81
C LYS A 48 4.05 24.68 -14.81
N SER A 49 4.30 23.43 -14.37
CA SER A 49 4.30 22.25 -15.25
C SER A 49 2.92 21.72 -15.57
N LYS A 50 1.92 21.99 -14.72
CA LYS A 50 0.52 21.56 -14.85
C LYS A 50 0.39 20.07 -15.20
N PRO A 51 1.00 19.17 -14.42
CA PRO A 51 0.91 17.74 -14.70
C PRO A 51 -0.54 17.27 -14.46
N GLU A 52 -0.95 16.18 -15.12
CA GLU A 52 -2.26 15.57 -14.87
C GLU A 52 -2.26 14.71 -13.62
N VAL A 53 -1.10 14.14 -13.28
CA VAL A 53 -0.90 13.29 -12.11
C VAL A 53 0.37 13.73 -11.38
N VAL A 54 0.28 13.81 -10.05
CA VAL A 54 1.43 14.04 -9.15
C VAL A 54 1.54 12.85 -8.20
N ILE A 55 2.76 12.40 -7.94
CA ILE A 55 3.07 11.38 -6.94
C ILE A 55 4.04 12.00 -5.93
N ILE A 56 3.68 11.98 -4.64
CA ILE A 56 4.51 12.45 -3.52
C ILE A 56 5.05 11.22 -2.78
N ASP A 57 6.36 11.04 -2.75
CA ASP A 57 7.04 9.90 -2.10
C ASP A 57 8.21 10.38 -1.22
N SER A 58 8.01 10.48 0.10
CA SER A 58 6.80 10.27 0.90
C SER A 58 6.34 11.58 1.56
N ILE A 59 5.10 11.59 2.04
CA ILE A 59 4.55 12.78 2.75
C ILE A 59 5.31 13.11 4.02
N GLN A 60 5.96 12.12 4.66
CA GLN A 60 6.70 12.30 5.89
C GLN A 60 7.97 13.15 5.71
N THR A 61 8.50 13.22 4.50
CA THR A 61 9.68 14.03 4.20
C THR A 61 9.35 15.46 3.77
N MET A 62 8.09 15.70 3.42
CA MET A 62 7.64 17.04 3.00
C MET A 62 7.54 17.99 4.19
N TYR A 63 7.87 19.25 3.95
CA TYR A 63 7.76 20.28 4.97
C TYR A 63 7.29 21.63 4.40
N ASN A 64 6.61 22.38 5.28
CA ASN A 64 6.27 23.78 5.08
C ASN A 64 7.05 24.60 6.12
N GLU A 65 7.78 25.63 5.69
CA GLU A 65 8.58 26.51 6.55
C GLU A 65 7.73 27.29 7.58
N ASN A 66 6.46 27.51 7.26
CA ASN A 66 5.54 28.22 8.16
C ASN A 66 5.08 27.37 9.36
N VAL A 67 5.42 26.08 9.40
CA VAL A 67 5.11 25.17 10.50
C VAL A 67 6.37 24.88 11.29
N SER A 68 6.44 25.29 12.54
CA SER A 68 7.62 25.17 13.40
C SER A 68 7.98 23.72 13.81
N ALA A 69 7.17 22.73 13.45
CA ALA A 69 7.39 21.33 13.79
C ALA A 69 8.32 20.64 12.78
N ALA A 70 9.05 19.62 13.21
CA ALA A 70 9.94 18.85 12.36
C ALA A 70 9.20 18.09 11.23
N PRO A 71 9.85 17.84 10.07
CA PRO A 71 9.33 16.95 9.06
C PRO A 71 8.90 15.60 9.63
N GLY A 72 7.81 15.01 9.11
CA GLY A 72 7.24 13.76 9.63
C GLY A 72 6.39 13.89 10.89
N SER A 73 6.36 15.05 11.53
CA SER A 73 5.42 15.32 12.63
C SER A 73 3.97 15.38 12.15
N VAL A 74 3.01 15.12 13.05
CA VAL A 74 1.56 15.16 12.72
C VAL A 74 1.14 16.49 12.11
N SER A 75 1.64 17.59 12.67
CA SER A 75 1.33 18.95 12.20
C SER A 75 1.88 19.21 10.80
N GLN A 76 3.14 18.82 10.54
CA GLN A 76 3.72 18.95 9.19
C GLN A 76 2.98 18.09 8.16
N VAL A 77 2.73 16.83 8.48
CA VAL A 77 2.01 15.92 7.58
C VAL A 77 0.60 16.40 7.26
N ARG A 78 -0.11 16.93 8.27
CA ARG A 78 -1.45 17.49 8.11
C ARG A 78 -1.45 18.74 7.23
N GLU A 79 -0.54 19.67 7.50
CA GLU A 79 -0.44 20.92 6.74
C GLU A 79 -0.01 20.63 5.29
N SER A 80 1.01 19.81 5.11
CA SER A 80 1.47 19.37 3.80
C SER A 80 0.35 18.76 2.95
N THR A 81 -0.44 17.89 3.57
CA THR A 81 -1.59 17.28 2.91
C THR A 81 -2.66 18.32 2.58
N GLY A 82 -2.91 19.28 3.45
CA GLY A 82 -3.85 20.39 3.21
C GLY A 82 -3.48 21.21 1.97
N ILE A 83 -2.21 21.56 1.82
CA ILE A 83 -1.67 22.28 0.65
C ILE A 83 -1.85 21.45 -0.62
N LEU A 84 -1.47 20.18 -0.59
CA LEU A 84 -1.61 19.27 -1.75
C LEU A 84 -3.07 19.09 -2.18
N LEU A 85 -4.00 18.99 -1.23
CA LEU A 85 -5.43 18.92 -1.51
C LEU A 85 -5.96 20.21 -2.16
N GLN A 86 -5.50 21.38 -1.72
CA GLN A 86 -5.85 22.65 -2.35
C GLN A 86 -5.34 22.72 -3.79
N LEU A 87 -4.09 22.27 -4.03
CA LEU A 87 -3.52 22.19 -5.37
C LEU A 87 -4.31 21.23 -6.26
N ALA A 88 -4.62 20.03 -5.77
CA ALA A 88 -5.40 19.04 -6.51
C ALA A 88 -6.76 19.59 -6.95
N LYS A 89 -7.49 20.21 -6.04
CA LYS A 89 -8.81 20.80 -6.32
C LYS A 89 -8.73 22.04 -7.21
N GLY A 90 -7.76 22.92 -6.94
CA GLY A 90 -7.64 24.17 -7.67
C GLY A 90 -7.17 24.01 -9.13
N LEU A 91 -6.38 22.98 -9.39
CA LEU A 91 -5.84 22.69 -10.72
C LEU A 91 -6.56 21.53 -11.45
N GLY A 92 -7.45 20.80 -10.78
CA GLY A 92 -8.14 19.64 -11.35
C GLY A 92 -7.20 18.46 -11.64
N ILE A 93 -6.15 18.27 -10.82
CA ILE A 93 -5.14 17.23 -10.98
C ILE A 93 -5.33 16.11 -9.95
N SER A 94 -4.87 14.90 -10.28
CA SER A 94 -4.86 13.77 -9.35
C SER A 94 -3.54 13.73 -8.60
N ILE A 95 -3.57 13.68 -7.25
CA ILE A 95 -2.37 13.57 -6.42
C ILE A 95 -2.40 12.26 -5.65
N PHE A 96 -1.38 11.43 -5.84
CA PHE A 96 -1.09 10.24 -5.04
C PHE A 96 -0.11 10.63 -3.94
N ILE A 97 -0.48 10.35 -2.70
CA ILE A 97 0.34 10.61 -1.53
C ILE A 97 0.78 9.26 -0.96
N VAL A 98 2.07 8.97 -1.04
CA VAL A 98 2.66 7.79 -0.41
C VAL A 98 2.96 8.13 1.05
N GLY A 99 2.51 7.27 1.96
CA GLY A 99 2.76 7.37 3.39
C GLY A 99 3.21 6.04 3.97
N HIS A 100 4.20 6.09 4.86
CA HIS A 100 4.70 4.91 5.55
C HIS A 100 3.99 4.70 6.88
N VAL A 101 3.57 3.45 7.15
CA VAL A 101 3.04 3.02 8.45
C VAL A 101 4.14 2.29 9.21
N THR A 102 4.34 2.59 10.49
CA THR A 102 5.20 1.77 11.35
C THR A 102 4.47 0.52 11.82
N LYS A 103 5.22 -0.52 12.16
CA LYS A 103 4.71 -1.79 12.68
C LYS A 103 3.80 -1.64 13.91
N GLU A 104 3.98 -0.58 14.68
CA GLU A 104 3.24 -0.31 15.92
C GLU A 104 1.98 0.54 15.70
N GLY A 105 1.69 0.94 14.45
CA GLY A 105 0.51 1.76 14.13
C GLY A 105 0.54 3.18 14.75
N THR A 106 1.66 3.56 15.36
CA THR A 106 1.79 4.77 16.20
C THR A 106 2.46 5.95 15.49
N VAL A 107 3.02 5.78 14.29
CA VAL A 107 3.48 6.98 13.56
C VAL A 107 2.29 7.76 13.06
N ALA A 108 2.21 8.92 13.56
CA ALA A 108 1.17 9.93 13.51
C ALA A 108 0.76 10.44 12.10
N GLY A 109 1.14 9.77 11.04
CA GLY A 109 0.85 10.20 9.67
C GLY A 109 -0.43 9.60 9.06
N PRO A 110 -0.56 8.26 8.93
CA PRO A 110 -1.57 7.68 8.05
C PRO A 110 -3.00 7.94 8.50
N ARG A 111 -3.34 7.78 9.78
CA ARG A 111 -4.71 7.97 10.27
C ARG A 111 -5.22 9.40 10.12
N VAL A 112 -4.33 10.39 10.24
CA VAL A 112 -4.69 11.80 10.01
C VAL A 112 -5.02 12.02 8.52
N LEU A 113 -4.27 11.40 7.61
CA LEU A 113 -4.47 11.51 6.18
C LEU A 113 -5.77 10.84 5.73
N GLU A 114 -6.15 9.71 6.32
CA GLU A 114 -7.35 8.95 5.96
C GLU A 114 -8.62 9.80 5.96
N HIS A 115 -8.73 10.75 6.91
CA HIS A 115 -9.89 11.64 6.98
C HIS A 115 -9.85 12.75 5.92
N MET A 116 -8.67 13.14 5.47
CA MET A 116 -8.46 14.26 4.56
C MET A 116 -8.62 13.89 3.09
N VAL A 117 -8.11 12.72 2.69
CA VAL A 117 -8.08 12.27 1.29
C VAL A 117 -9.38 11.59 0.86
N ASP A 118 -9.60 11.51 -0.44
CA ASP A 118 -10.82 10.92 -1.02
C ASP A 118 -10.76 9.39 -1.07
N THR A 119 -9.59 8.83 -1.30
CA THR A 119 -9.35 7.39 -1.38
C THR A 119 -8.14 7.00 -0.53
N VAL A 120 -8.24 5.89 0.18
CA VAL A 120 -7.15 5.30 0.97
C VAL A 120 -6.96 3.86 0.52
N LEU A 121 -5.72 3.56 0.14
CA LEU A 121 -5.29 2.22 -0.23
C LEU A 121 -4.20 1.75 0.73
N TYR A 122 -4.36 0.57 1.30
CA TYR A 122 -3.31 -0.10 2.05
C TYR A 122 -2.60 -1.12 1.20
N PHE A 123 -1.28 -1.09 1.28
CA PHE A 123 -0.39 -2.05 0.65
C PHE A 123 0.17 -2.97 1.73
N GLU A 124 -0.41 -4.16 1.83
CA GLU A 124 -0.15 -5.12 2.89
C GLU A 124 0.74 -6.26 2.37
N GLY A 125 1.57 -6.81 3.25
CA GLY A 125 2.35 -8.01 2.91
C GLY A 125 3.15 -8.50 4.09
N ASP A 126 3.27 -9.81 4.22
CA ASP A 126 4.18 -10.45 5.17
C ASP A 126 5.61 -10.43 4.61
N ARG A 127 6.59 -10.32 5.50
CA ARG A 127 8.03 -10.36 5.13
C ARG A 127 8.45 -11.70 4.55
N HIS A 128 7.75 -12.76 4.91
CA HIS A 128 8.03 -14.12 4.47
C HIS A 128 7.18 -14.56 3.26
N ALA A 129 6.17 -13.75 2.88
CA ALA A 129 5.34 -14.02 1.73
C ALA A 129 5.82 -13.27 0.49
N SER A 130 5.88 -13.93 -0.64
CA SER A 130 6.24 -13.34 -1.93
C SER A 130 5.15 -12.46 -2.52
N TYR A 131 3.94 -12.47 -1.95
CA TYR A 131 2.81 -11.68 -2.43
C TYR A 131 2.56 -10.43 -1.59
N ARG A 132 1.86 -9.49 -2.21
CA ARG A 132 1.40 -8.23 -1.63
C ARG A 132 -0.07 -8.04 -1.97
N ILE A 133 -0.83 -7.47 -1.03
CA ILE A 133 -2.25 -7.18 -1.21
C ILE A 133 -2.43 -5.67 -1.21
N LEU A 134 -3.09 -5.14 -2.22
CA LEU A 134 -3.57 -3.77 -2.26
C LEU A 134 -5.05 -3.76 -1.90
N ARG A 135 -5.40 -3.10 -0.79
CA ARG A 135 -6.74 -3.07 -0.24
C ARG A 135 -7.29 -1.65 -0.20
N GLY A 136 -8.49 -1.45 -0.71
CA GLY A 136 -9.26 -0.22 -0.50
C GLY A 136 -9.80 -0.15 0.93
N VAL A 137 -9.45 0.90 1.68
CA VAL A 137 -9.95 1.13 3.05
C VAL A 137 -10.99 2.24 3.07
N LYS A 138 -10.82 3.22 2.19
CA LYS A 138 -11.74 4.33 1.98
C LYS A 138 -11.83 4.67 0.50
N ASN A 139 -13.03 4.89 0.02
CA ASN A 139 -13.25 5.39 -1.33
C ASN A 139 -14.55 6.21 -1.37
N ARG A 140 -14.45 7.52 -1.59
CA ARG A 140 -15.63 8.40 -1.68
C ARG A 140 -16.42 8.20 -2.97
N PHE A 141 -15.83 7.57 -3.98
CA PHE A 141 -16.39 7.46 -5.32
C PHE A 141 -16.84 6.04 -5.69
N GLY A 142 -16.69 5.07 -4.78
CA GLY A 142 -17.06 3.69 -5.06
C GLY A 142 -16.85 2.74 -3.90
N SER A 143 -16.90 1.43 -4.21
CA SER A 143 -16.72 0.35 -3.25
C SER A 143 -15.27 0.25 -2.77
N THR A 144 -15.08 -0.24 -1.55
CA THR A 144 -13.79 -0.65 -0.98
C THR A 144 -13.63 -2.17 -0.92
N ASN A 145 -14.57 -2.92 -1.49
CA ASN A 145 -14.61 -4.37 -1.39
C ASN A 145 -13.66 -5.10 -2.35
N GLU A 146 -12.99 -4.36 -3.22
CA GLU A 146 -12.04 -4.95 -4.17
C GLU A 146 -10.63 -5.00 -3.58
N ILE A 147 -9.92 -6.10 -3.89
CA ILE A 147 -8.51 -6.27 -3.56
C ILE A 147 -7.69 -6.57 -4.82
N GLY A 148 -6.47 -6.04 -4.86
CA GLY A 148 -5.44 -6.43 -5.82
C GLY A 148 -4.42 -7.35 -5.17
N VAL A 149 -4.07 -8.47 -5.79
CA VAL A 149 -3.01 -9.36 -5.32
C VAL A 149 -1.84 -9.30 -6.28
N PHE A 150 -0.65 -9.08 -5.76
CA PHE A 150 0.58 -8.93 -6.52
C PHE A 150 1.67 -9.84 -5.98
N GLU A 151 2.51 -10.33 -6.86
CA GLU A 151 3.72 -11.07 -6.54
C GLU A 151 4.95 -10.17 -6.69
N MET A 152 5.88 -10.25 -5.73
CA MET A 152 7.17 -9.58 -5.81
C MET A 152 8.11 -10.37 -6.71
N ARG A 153 8.53 -9.78 -7.83
CA ARG A 153 9.50 -10.34 -8.76
C ARG A 153 10.75 -9.45 -8.83
N GLU A 154 11.82 -9.95 -9.42
CA GLU A 154 13.03 -9.15 -9.67
C GLU A 154 12.74 -7.92 -10.52
N THR A 155 11.79 -8.03 -11.46
CA THR A 155 11.35 -6.96 -12.35
C THR A 155 10.25 -6.06 -11.74
N GLY A 156 9.93 -6.22 -10.45
CA GLY A 156 8.90 -5.45 -9.75
C GLY A 156 7.67 -6.26 -9.38
N LEU A 157 6.54 -5.59 -9.22
CA LEU A 157 5.26 -6.21 -8.88
C LEU A 157 4.57 -6.76 -10.13
N ALA A 158 4.16 -8.02 -10.07
CA ALA A 158 3.35 -8.66 -11.09
C ALA A 158 1.95 -8.98 -10.55
N GLU A 159 0.91 -8.71 -11.31
CA GLU A 159 -0.46 -9.06 -10.92
C GLU A 159 -0.65 -10.58 -10.84
N VAL A 160 -1.27 -11.04 -9.75
CA VAL A 160 -1.71 -12.43 -9.58
C VAL A 160 -3.16 -12.53 -10.02
N LYS A 161 -3.39 -13.02 -11.24
CA LYS A 161 -4.73 -13.12 -11.83
C LYS A 161 -5.64 -14.09 -11.07
N ASN A 162 -5.08 -15.20 -10.61
CA ASN A 162 -5.79 -16.23 -9.83
C ASN A 162 -5.12 -16.47 -8.47
N PRO A 163 -5.45 -15.66 -7.44
CA PRO A 163 -4.88 -15.85 -6.10
C PRO A 163 -5.20 -17.21 -5.47
N SER A 164 -6.35 -17.81 -5.79
CA SER A 164 -6.73 -19.12 -5.28
C SER A 164 -5.78 -20.22 -5.75
N GLU A 165 -5.40 -20.21 -7.01
CA GLU A 165 -4.41 -21.14 -7.57
C GLU A 165 -3.05 -20.98 -6.87
N TYR A 166 -2.64 -19.74 -6.66
CA TYR A 166 -1.40 -19.44 -5.95
C TYR A 166 -1.41 -19.94 -4.50
N MET A 167 -2.52 -19.73 -3.78
CA MET A 167 -2.66 -20.14 -2.36
C MET A 167 -2.78 -21.66 -2.18
N LEU A 168 -3.23 -22.38 -3.20
CA LEU A 168 -3.32 -23.84 -3.20
C LEU A 168 -2.09 -24.53 -3.79
N ASN A 169 -1.13 -23.75 -4.30
CA ASN A 169 0.09 -24.30 -4.91
C ASN A 169 0.95 -24.98 -3.83
N GLY A 170 1.40 -26.21 -4.12
CA GLY A 170 2.18 -27.02 -3.18
C GLY A 170 1.35 -27.81 -2.17
N ARG A 171 0.01 -27.77 -2.25
CA ARG A 171 -0.85 -28.60 -1.42
C ARG A 171 -0.60 -30.08 -1.70
N PRO A 172 -0.36 -30.92 -0.67
CA PRO A 172 -0.23 -32.35 -0.87
C PRO A 172 -1.59 -32.96 -1.26
N GLU A 173 -1.61 -33.74 -2.33
CA GLU A 173 -2.82 -34.47 -2.74
C GLU A 173 -3.14 -35.59 -1.72
N ASN A 174 -4.40 -35.68 -1.34
CA ASN A 174 -4.93 -36.72 -0.44
C ASN A 174 -4.29 -36.76 0.97
N ALA A 175 -3.79 -35.63 1.47
CA ALA A 175 -3.27 -35.54 2.82
C ALA A 175 -4.41 -35.50 3.85
N SER A 176 -4.34 -36.36 4.86
CA SER A 176 -5.26 -36.32 6.01
C SER A 176 -5.06 -35.01 6.78
N GLY A 177 -6.15 -34.41 7.23
CA GLY A 177 -6.13 -33.15 7.97
C GLY A 177 -5.98 -31.90 7.12
N SER A 178 -6.08 -32.01 5.79
CA SER A 178 -6.08 -30.87 4.85
C SER A 178 -7.40 -30.80 4.10
N VAL A 179 -8.01 -29.59 4.07
CA VAL A 179 -9.25 -29.33 3.33
C VAL A 179 -9.17 -27.95 2.64
N VAL A 180 -9.77 -27.84 1.46
CA VAL A 180 -9.93 -26.56 0.79
C VAL A 180 -11.22 -25.92 1.26
N ALA A 181 -11.12 -24.70 1.74
CA ALA A 181 -12.25 -23.86 2.11
C ALA A 181 -12.31 -22.60 1.24
N CYS A 182 -13.50 -22.04 1.09
CA CYS A 182 -13.69 -20.75 0.45
C CYS A 182 -13.87 -19.67 1.52
N THR A 183 -13.07 -18.61 1.44
CA THR A 183 -13.25 -17.38 2.20
C THR A 183 -13.62 -16.23 1.27
N MET A 184 -14.23 -15.19 1.82
CA MET A 184 -14.54 -13.96 1.08
C MET A 184 -13.65 -12.83 1.55
N GLU A 185 -12.93 -12.22 0.60
CA GLU A 185 -12.22 -10.97 0.81
C GLU A 185 -12.90 -9.87 0.01
N GLY A 186 -13.73 -9.08 0.71
CA GLY A 186 -14.66 -8.16 0.06
C GLY A 186 -15.70 -8.91 -0.77
N THR A 187 -15.73 -8.69 -2.08
CA THR A 187 -16.58 -9.41 -3.04
C THR A 187 -15.89 -10.60 -3.72
N ARG A 188 -14.60 -10.79 -3.45
CA ARG A 188 -13.78 -11.81 -4.13
C ARG A 188 -13.74 -13.11 -3.34
N PRO A 189 -14.19 -14.25 -3.88
CA PRO A 189 -13.98 -15.55 -3.26
C PRO A 189 -12.52 -15.99 -3.42
N LEU A 190 -11.93 -16.46 -2.33
CA LEU A 190 -10.58 -17.02 -2.29
C LEU A 190 -10.63 -18.44 -1.77
N LEU A 191 -10.00 -19.36 -2.48
CA LEU A 191 -9.80 -20.72 -2.01
C LEU A 191 -8.51 -20.77 -1.18
N ILE A 192 -8.62 -21.29 0.03
CA ILE A 192 -7.50 -21.44 0.96
C ILE A 192 -7.43 -22.87 1.46
N GLU A 193 -6.24 -23.33 1.79
CA GLU A 193 -6.05 -24.60 2.48
C GLU A 193 -6.17 -24.38 3.98
N LEU A 194 -7.01 -25.18 4.64
CA LEU A 194 -7.07 -25.30 6.10
C LEU A 194 -6.42 -26.64 6.49
N GLN A 195 -5.47 -26.57 7.41
CA GLN A 195 -4.80 -27.74 7.95
C GLN A 195 -5.13 -27.91 9.42
N ALA A 196 -5.42 -29.14 9.82
CA ALA A 196 -5.67 -29.53 11.21
C ALA A 196 -4.76 -30.70 11.58
N LEU A 197 -4.02 -30.53 12.68
CA LEU A 197 -3.23 -31.59 13.28
C LEU A 197 -3.85 -31.99 14.61
N VAL A 198 -4.17 -33.27 14.76
CA VAL A 198 -4.69 -33.84 16.01
C VAL A 198 -3.69 -34.85 16.53
N CYS A 199 -3.29 -34.71 17.78
CA CYS A 199 -2.40 -35.65 18.44
C CYS A 199 -2.88 -35.97 19.84
N HIS A 200 -2.44 -37.10 20.37
CA HIS A 200 -2.71 -37.49 21.78
C HIS A 200 -2.08 -36.47 22.72
N SER A 201 -2.86 -36.01 23.69
CA SER A 201 -2.41 -35.11 24.75
C SER A 201 -2.33 -35.84 26.08
N ASN A 202 -1.16 -35.81 26.71
CA ASN A 202 -0.95 -36.34 28.07
C ASN A 202 -1.37 -35.33 29.17
N PHE A 203 -1.92 -34.19 28.79
CA PHE A 203 -2.29 -33.08 29.69
C PHE A 203 -3.78 -33.14 30.04
N GLY A 204 -4.39 -34.19 30.43
CA GLY A 204 -5.73 -34.29 30.99
C GLY A 204 -6.87 -33.43 30.36
N ILE A 205 -6.58 -32.24 29.86
CA ILE A 205 -7.51 -31.33 29.21
C ILE A 205 -7.06 -31.09 27.76
N PRO A 206 -7.96 -31.29 26.77
CA PRO A 206 -7.65 -30.98 25.36
C PRO A 206 -7.26 -29.51 25.17
N ARG A 207 -6.15 -29.29 24.50
CA ARG A 207 -5.72 -27.92 24.11
C ARG A 207 -5.96 -27.72 22.61
N ARG A 208 -6.49 -26.55 22.26
CA ARG A 208 -6.65 -26.12 20.89
C ARG A 208 -5.74 -24.91 20.65
N GLN A 209 -5.06 -24.90 19.55
CA GLN A 209 -4.21 -23.79 19.11
C GLN A 209 -4.53 -23.48 17.66
N THR A 210 -4.65 -22.20 17.31
CA THR A 210 -4.97 -21.77 15.96
C THR A 210 -3.92 -20.79 15.48
N THR A 211 -3.63 -20.84 14.17
CA THR A 211 -2.78 -19.88 13.47
C THR A 211 -3.51 -19.46 12.20
N GLY A 212 -3.70 -18.16 12.01
CA GLY A 212 -4.41 -17.62 10.85
C GLY A 212 -5.94 -17.76 10.87
N THR A 213 -6.51 -18.40 11.91
CA THR A 213 -7.96 -18.52 12.12
C THR A 213 -8.36 -17.96 13.47
N ASP A 214 -9.61 -17.47 13.58
CA ASP A 214 -10.15 -16.97 14.84
C ASP A 214 -10.32 -18.14 15.82
N PHE A 215 -9.70 -18.00 17.01
CA PHE A 215 -9.74 -18.98 18.07
C PHE A 215 -11.18 -19.34 18.51
N ASN A 216 -12.08 -18.36 18.56
CA ASN A 216 -13.48 -18.57 18.96
C ASN A 216 -14.29 -19.37 17.93
N ARG A 217 -13.83 -19.45 16.68
CA ARG A 217 -14.47 -20.29 15.65
C ARG A 217 -14.02 -21.75 15.68
N VAL A 218 -12.93 -22.05 16.38
CA VAL A 218 -12.36 -23.41 16.47
C VAL A 218 -12.74 -24.09 17.79
N ASN A 219 -13.19 -23.34 18.78
CA ASN A 219 -13.77 -23.85 20.01
C ASN A 219 -15.28 -23.99 19.88
#